data_f14579d4834aec8e0cb598d8715b1666
#
_entry.id   f14579d4834aec8e0cb598d8715b1666
#
_cell.length_a   1.000
_cell.length_b   1.000
_cell.length_c   1.000
_cell.angle_alpha   90.00
_cell.angle_beta   90.00
_cell.angle_gamma   90.00
#
_symmetry.space_group_name_H-M   'P 1'
#
loop_
_entity.id
_entity.type
_entity.pdbx_description
1 polymer ?
#
loop_
_entity_poly.entity_id
_entity_poly.type
_entity_poly.pdbx_seq_one_letter_code
_entity_poly.pdbx_strand_id
1 'polypeptide(L)'
;MSLPFQKVQEIILKHSELEKELSSSNLDSKLFAQKSKEYSNLNEVINYALEYSDFERNKKELERIASETNSDKEMIELARIELDALIQKHKDNENKLKLFLLPKDEADAKNAILEIRAGTGGLEASLFASDLFKMYEKVS
;
A
#
# COMPACT_ATOMS: atom_id res chain seq x y z
N MET A 1 -16.04 -2.12 3.59
CA MET A 1 -15.61 -1.34 4.75
C MET A 1 -14.60 -0.29 4.33
N SER A 2 -14.87 0.95 4.69
CA SER A 2 -13.93 2.03 4.45
C SER A 2 -12.79 1.98 5.47
N LEU A 3 -11.60 2.37 5.06
CA LEU A 3 -10.43 2.43 5.92
C LEU A 3 -10.61 3.55 6.96
N PRO A 4 -10.37 3.31 8.27
CA PRO A 4 -10.43 4.38 9.26
C PRO A 4 -9.38 5.46 8.96
N PHE A 5 -9.84 6.70 8.90
CA PHE A 5 -8.96 7.86 8.65
C PHE A 5 -7.84 7.97 9.68
N GLN A 6 -8.13 7.61 10.92
CA GLN A 6 -7.15 7.61 12.01
C GLN A 6 -5.95 6.70 11.71
N LYS A 7 -6.18 5.54 11.09
CA LYS A 7 -5.11 4.60 10.71
C LYS A 7 -4.18 5.21 9.65
N VAL A 8 -4.74 5.95 8.71
CA VAL A 8 -3.96 6.67 7.69
C VAL A 8 -3.11 7.77 8.33
N GLN A 9 -3.67 8.52 9.27
CA GLN A 9 -2.95 9.53 10.03
C GLN A 9 -1.80 8.94 10.84
N GLU A 10 -2.00 7.79 11.44
CA GLU A 10 -0.95 7.06 12.18
C GLU A 10 0.23 6.69 11.27
N ILE A 11 -0.04 6.25 10.05
CA ILE A 11 1.00 5.93 9.05
C ILE A 11 1.82 7.18 8.72
N ILE A 12 1.16 8.30 8.46
CA ILE A 12 1.80 9.56 8.10
C ILE A 12 2.67 10.08 9.26
N LEU A 13 2.14 10.07 10.47
CA LEU A 13 2.86 10.50 11.67
C LEU A 13 4.08 9.63 11.94
N LYS A 14 3.92 8.32 11.88
CA LYS A 14 5.02 7.38 12.12
C LYS A 14 6.13 7.54 11.08
N HIS A 15 5.78 7.72 9.81
CA HIS A 15 6.75 7.99 8.75
C HIS A 15 7.55 9.26 9.05
N SER A 16 6.88 10.34 9.42
CA SER A 16 7.52 11.62 9.76
C SER A 16 8.44 11.50 10.99
N GLU A 17 8.01 10.79 12.02
CA GLU A 17 8.80 10.54 13.22
C GLU A 17 10.06 9.74 12.93
N LEU A 18 9.94 8.68 12.15
CA LEU A 18 11.07 7.85 11.74
C LEU A 18 12.07 8.64 10.88
N GLU A 19 11.58 9.49 9.99
CA GLU A 19 12.42 10.37 9.19
C GLU A 19 13.26 11.29 10.06
N LYS A 20 12.66 11.89 11.08
CA LYS A 20 13.37 12.74 12.05
C LYS A 20 14.37 11.97 12.88
N GLU A 21 14.00 10.80 13.37
CA GLU A 21 14.88 9.95 14.18
C GLU A 21 16.09 9.45 13.38
N LEU A 22 15.89 9.05 12.12
CA LEU A 22 16.96 8.60 11.22
C LEU A 22 17.88 9.74 10.81
N SER A 23 17.38 10.97 10.80
CA SER A 23 18.19 12.17 10.54
C SER A 23 19.06 12.57 11.74
N SER A 24 18.70 12.12 12.94
CA SER A 24 19.52 12.37 14.14
C SER A 24 20.68 11.38 14.20
N SER A 25 21.86 11.86 14.59
CA SER A 25 23.10 11.05 14.61
C SER A 25 23.27 10.21 15.88
N ASN A 26 22.26 10.15 16.75
CA ASN A 26 22.36 9.55 18.08
C ASN A 26 21.84 8.11 18.19
N LEU A 27 21.57 7.44 17.07
CA LEU A 27 21.06 6.08 17.07
C LEU A 27 22.17 5.04 17.07
N ASP A 28 22.00 4.01 17.91
CA ASP A 28 22.81 2.80 17.87
C ASP A 28 22.62 2.11 16.51
N SER A 29 23.69 1.45 16.00
CA SER A 29 23.67 0.79 14.70
C SER A 29 22.54 -0.25 14.55
N LYS A 30 22.27 -1.00 15.61
CA LYS A 30 21.20 -2.01 15.64
C LYS A 30 19.83 -1.36 15.57
N LEU A 31 19.61 -0.29 16.32
CA LEU A 31 18.38 0.47 16.34
C LEU A 31 18.18 1.23 15.02
N PHE A 32 19.25 1.77 14.46
CA PHE A 32 19.25 2.43 13.16
C PHE A 32 18.79 1.47 12.05
N ALA A 33 19.34 0.25 12.01
CA ALA A 33 18.95 -0.77 11.03
C ALA A 33 17.46 -1.14 11.15
N GLN A 34 16.98 -1.29 12.38
CA GLN A 34 15.58 -1.62 12.67
C GLN A 34 14.63 -0.51 12.22
N LYS A 35 14.96 0.73 12.55
CA LYS A 35 14.15 1.91 12.17
C LYS A 35 14.22 2.19 10.67
N SER A 36 15.36 1.96 10.03
CA SER A 36 15.52 2.08 8.58
C SER A 36 14.62 1.08 7.84
N LYS A 37 14.47 -0.12 8.35
CA LYS A 37 13.59 -1.14 7.80
C LYS A 37 12.11 -0.71 7.91
N GLU A 38 11.71 -0.22 9.08
CA GLU A 38 10.36 0.30 9.30
C GLU A 38 10.06 1.49 8.38
N TYR A 39 10.99 2.42 8.26
CA TYR A 39 10.87 3.57 7.38
C TYR A 39 10.71 3.15 5.92
N SER A 40 11.53 2.20 5.46
CA SER A 40 11.44 1.66 4.10
C SER A 40 10.07 1.04 3.81
N ASN A 41 9.53 0.27 4.77
CA ASN A 41 8.20 -0.33 4.64
C ASN A 41 7.11 0.73 4.53
N LEU A 42 7.15 1.75 5.39
CA LEU A 42 6.19 2.86 5.34
C LEU A 42 6.33 3.70 4.07
N ASN A 43 7.57 3.83 3.57
CA ASN A 43 7.86 4.61 2.37
C ASN A 43 7.18 4.02 1.11
N GLU A 44 6.91 2.72 1.10
CA GLU A 44 6.16 2.07 0.02
C GLU A 44 4.74 2.60 -0.11
N VAL A 45 4.11 2.99 0.99
CA VAL A 45 2.71 3.38 1.03
C VAL A 45 2.47 4.85 1.42
N ILE A 46 3.50 5.59 1.76
CA ILE A 46 3.35 6.98 2.25
C ILE A 46 2.63 7.88 1.24
N ASN A 47 2.93 7.75 -0.04
CA ASN A 47 2.27 8.55 -1.07
C ASN A 47 0.78 8.26 -1.14
N TYR A 48 0.39 7.00 -1.03
CA TYR A 48 -1.02 6.59 -1.00
C TYR A 48 -1.73 7.12 0.24
N ALA A 49 -1.05 7.12 1.39
CA ALA A 49 -1.59 7.65 2.64
C ALA A 49 -1.79 9.17 2.57
N LEU A 50 -0.85 9.91 2.00
CA LEU A 50 -0.96 11.35 1.81
C LEU A 50 -2.08 11.72 0.85
N GLU A 51 -2.19 11.04 -0.27
CA GLU A 51 -3.27 11.24 -1.24
C GLU A 51 -4.63 10.89 -0.63
N TYR A 52 -4.71 9.83 0.16
CA TYR A 52 -5.93 9.44 0.87
C TYR A 52 -6.35 10.52 1.87
N SER A 53 -5.39 11.06 2.61
CA SER A 53 -5.63 12.13 3.58
C SER A 53 -6.13 13.42 2.93
N ASP A 54 -5.62 13.75 1.75
CA ASP A 54 -5.99 14.97 1.01
C ASP A 54 -7.25 14.81 0.15
N PHE A 55 -7.77 13.62 0.03
CA PHE A 55 -8.90 13.32 -0.86
C PHE A 55 -10.11 14.20 -0.61
N GLU A 56 -10.54 14.32 0.65
CA GLU A 56 -11.74 15.10 0.99
C GLU A 56 -11.58 16.57 0.62
N ARG A 57 -10.41 17.14 0.85
CA ARG A 57 -10.10 18.51 0.49
C ARG A 57 -10.13 18.72 -1.03
N ASN A 58 -9.46 17.82 -1.75
CA ASN A 58 -9.39 17.89 -3.21
C ASN A 58 -10.76 17.66 -3.85
N LYS A 59 -11.54 16.74 -3.29
CA LYS A 59 -12.92 16.47 -3.73
C LYS A 59 -13.80 17.70 -3.59
N LYS A 60 -13.77 18.38 -2.44
CA LYS A 60 -14.53 19.59 -2.18
C LYS A 60 -14.17 20.70 -3.16
N GLU A 61 -12.89 20.87 -3.44
CA GLU A 61 -12.41 21.87 -4.39
C GLU A 61 -12.93 21.61 -5.80
N LEU A 62 -12.87 20.36 -6.26
CA LEU A 62 -13.39 19.97 -7.58
C LEU A 62 -14.91 20.08 -7.67
N GLU A 63 -15.65 19.72 -6.62
CA GLU A 63 -17.09 19.89 -6.53
C GLU A 63 -17.48 21.40 -6.57
N ARG A 64 -16.72 22.24 -5.91
CA ARG A 64 -16.90 23.67 -5.94
C ARG A 64 -16.78 24.21 -7.37
N ILE A 65 -15.73 23.85 -8.07
CA ILE A 65 -15.48 24.26 -9.46
C ILE A 65 -16.63 23.76 -10.37
N ALA A 66 -17.04 22.51 -10.22
CA ALA A 66 -18.09 21.90 -11.02
C ALA A 66 -19.47 22.52 -10.79
N SER A 67 -19.72 23.10 -9.62
CA SER A 67 -20.98 23.72 -9.24
C SER A 67 -21.02 25.23 -9.47
N GLU A 68 -19.91 25.84 -9.82
CA GLU A 68 -19.81 27.28 -10.07
C GLU A 68 -20.54 27.66 -11.38
N THR A 69 -21.58 28.51 -11.28
CA THR A 69 -22.40 28.92 -12.41
C THR A 69 -21.70 29.89 -13.36
N ASN A 70 -20.64 30.58 -12.90
CA ASN A 70 -19.86 31.54 -13.65
C ASN A 70 -18.62 30.95 -14.33
N SER A 71 -18.37 29.65 -14.13
CA SER A 71 -17.23 28.99 -14.75
C SER A 71 -17.54 28.61 -16.19
N ASP A 72 -16.49 28.59 -17.01
CA ASP A 72 -16.53 28.13 -18.38
C ASP A 72 -16.99 26.65 -18.42
N LYS A 73 -17.78 26.29 -19.42
CA LYS A 73 -18.26 24.91 -19.60
C LYS A 73 -17.14 23.90 -19.70
N GLU A 74 -16.02 24.28 -20.32
CA GLU A 74 -14.83 23.45 -20.42
C GLU A 74 -14.21 23.16 -19.05
N MET A 75 -14.15 24.16 -18.17
CA MET A 75 -13.64 23.99 -16.80
C MET A 75 -14.54 23.09 -15.96
N ILE A 76 -15.86 23.21 -16.11
CA ILE A 76 -16.82 22.36 -15.40
C ILE A 76 -16.67 20.91 -15.86
N GLU A 77 -16.54 20.68 -17.15
CA GLU A 77 -16.35 19.34 -17.74
C GLU A 77 -15.03 18.73 -17.26
N LEU A 78 -13.95 19.52 -17.29
CA LEU A 78 -12.63 19.08 -16.80
C LEU A 78 -12.68 18.72 -15.31
N ALA A 79 -13.35 19.54 -14.49
CA ALA A 79 -13.53 19.29 -13.07
C ALA A 79 -14.29 17.99 -12.80
N ARG A 80 -15.30 17.69 -13.60
CA ARG A 80 -16.07 16.44 -13.49
C ARG A 80 -15.19 15.21 -13.83
N ILE A 81 -14.42 15.31 -14.90
CA ILE A 81 -13.50 14.23 -15.32
C ILE A 81 -12.44 14.01 -14.24
N GLU A 82 -11.85 15.07 -13.70
CA GLU A 82 -10.86 14.99 -12.62
C GLU A 82 -11.46 14.43 -11.34
N LEU A 83 -12.71 14.78 -11.03
CA LEU A 83 -13.41 14.26 -9.86
C LEU A 83 -13.63 12.75 -9.97
N ASP A 84 -14.06 12.25 -11.13
CA ASP A 84 -14.23 10.82 -11.36
C ASP A 84 -12.90 10.08 -11.26
N ALA A 85 -11.84 10.64 -11.84
CA ALA A 85 -10.50 10.09 -11.74
C ALA A 85 -9.98 10.07 -10.29
N LEU A 86 -10.25 11.14 -9.54
CA LEU A 86 -9.88 11.25 -8.12
C LEU A 86 -10.58 10.19 -7.26
N ILE A 87 -11.87 9.98 -7.48
CA ILE A 87 -12.67 8.97 -6.77
C ILE A 87 -12.10 7.56 -7.05
N GLN A 88 -11.80 7.28 -8.30
CA GLN A 88 -11.22 5.99 -8.69
C GLN A 88 -9.84 5.78 -8.05
N LYS A 89 -8.98 6.78 -8.11
CA LYS A 89 -7.66 6.75 -7.50
C LYS A 89 -7.72 6.58 -5.99
N HIS A 90 -8.68 7.26 -5.34
CA HIS A 90 -8.91 7.12 -3.90
C HIS A 90 -9.26 5.67 -3.53
N LYS A 91 -10.09 5.04 -4.31
CA LYS A 91 -10.49 3.65 -4.12
C LYS A 91 -9.30 2.70 -4.26
N ASP A 92 -8.45 2.93 -5.25
CA ASP A 92 -7.22 2.16 -5.46
C ASP A 92 -6.23 2.37 -4.31
N ASN A 93 -6.05 3.60 -3.85
CA ASN A 93 -5.21 3.93 -2.70
C ASN A 93 -5.73 3.27 -1.42
N GLU A 94 -7.03 3.28 -1.21
CA GLU A 94 -7.67 2.61 -0.08
C GLU A 94 -7.36 1.11 -0.07
N ASN A 95 -7.46 0.45 -1.22
CA ASN A 95 -7.16 -0.96 -1.35
C ASN A 95 -5.69 -1.27 -1.05
N LYS A 96 -4.78 -0.45 -1.54
CA LYS A 96 -3.34 -0.60 -1.27
C LYS A 96 -3.01 -0.42 0.21
N LEU A 97 -3.62 0.57 0.85
CA LEU A 97 -3.45 0.81 2.28
C LEU A 97 -4.04 -0.31 3.13
N LYS A 98 -5.19 -0.85 2.74
CA LYS A 98 -5.79 -2.02 3.41
C LYS A 98 -4.87 -3.24 3.34
N LEU A 99 -4.28 -3.51 2.19
CA LEU A 99 -3.33 -4.61 2.03
C LEU A 99 -2.09 -4.41 2.92
N PHE A 100 -1.59 -3.19 3.02
CA PHE A 100 -0.46 -2.88 3.89
C PHE A 100 -0.79 -3.08 5.37
N LEU A 101 -2.02 -2.74 5.79
CA LEU A 101 -2.46 -2.84 7.18
C LEU A 101 -2.87 -4.25 7.60
N LEU A 102 -2.98 -5.19 6.65
CA LEU A 102 -3.25 -6.59 7.01
C LEU A 102 -2.11 -7.12 7.88
N PRO A 103 -2.44 -7.87 8.96
CA PRO A 103 -1.40 -8.45 9.80
C PRO A 103 -0.55 -9.41 8.97
N LYS A 104 0.74 -9.10 8.89
CA LYS A 104 1.72 -9.99 8.30
C LYS A 104 2.11 -11.02 9.35
N ASP A 105 1.89 -12.28 9.02
CA ASP A 105 2.40 -13.37 9.84
C ASP A 105 3.93 -13.29 9.87
N GLU A 106 4.56 -13.58 11.01
CA GLU A 106 6.02 -13.62 11.08
C GLU A 106 6.64 -14.54 10.03
N ALA A 107 5.89 -15.56 9.62
CA ALA A 107 6.26 -16.47 8.54
C ALA A 107 6.39 -15.77 7.18
N ASP A 108 5.64 -14.71 6.92
CA ASP A 108 5.71 -13.95 5.66
C ASP A 108 6.98 -13.11 5.54
N ALA A 109 7.58 -12.75 6.67
CA ALA A 109 8.81 -11.98 6.72
C ALA A 109 10.08 -12.84 6.56
N LYS A 110 9.94 -14.16 6.61
CA LYS A 110 11.03 -15.12 6.47
C LYS A 110 10.91 -15.85 5.14
N ASN A 111 12.05 -16.21 4.56
CA ASN A 111 12.07 -17.07 3.40
C ASN A 111 11.40 -18.40 3.74
N ALA A 112 10.34 -18.73 3.06
CA ALA A 112 9.62 -19.99 3.26
C ALA A 112 10.33 -21.10 2.49
N ILE A 113 10.58 -22.20 3.17
CA ILE A 113 11.05 -23.41 2.52
C ILE A 113 9.81 -24.23 2.16
N LEU A 114 9.51 -24.29 0.87
CA LEU A 114 8.40 -25.07 0.36
C LEU A 114 8.90 -26.48 0.02
N GLU A 115 8.44 -27.47 0.80
CA GLU A 115 8.77 -28.85 0.57
C GLU A 115 7.54 -29.58 0.02
N ILE A 116 7.67 -30.08 -1.21
CA ILE A 116 6.62 -30.86 -1.88
C ILE A 116 7.15 -32.26 -2.05
N ARG A 117 6.44 -33.24 -1.48
CA ARG A 117 6.80 -34.67 -1.60
C ARG A 117 5.82 -35.37 -2.52
N ALA A 118 6.36 -36.17 -3.43
CA ALA A 118 5.55 -37.09 -4.23
C ALA A 118 4.96 -38.18 -3.32
N GLY A 119 3.67 -38.44 -3.49
CA GLY A 119 3.00 -39.52 -2.79
C GLY A 119 3.33 -40.90 -3.43
N THR A 120 2.48 -41.89 -3.20
CA THR A 120 2.68 -43.28 -3.66
C THR A 120 2.44 -43.47 -5.13
N GLY A 121 2.22 -42.46 -5.93
CA GLY A 121 1.86 -42.52 -7.35
C GLY A 121 3.00 -42.65 -8.35
N GLY A 122 4.22 -42.84 -7.90
CA GLY A 122 5.37 -43.02 -8.80
C GLY A 122 5.77 -41.73 -9.57
N LEU A 123 6.15 -41.90 -10.83
CA LEU A 123 6.67 -40.81 -11.68
C LEU A 123 5.66 -39.69 -11.91
N GLU A 124 4.39 -40.01 -12.10
CA GLU A 124 3.34 -39.01 -12.31
C GLU A 124 3.15 -38.11 -11.07
N ALA A 125 3.21 -38.67 -9.88
CA ALA A 125 3.13 -37.92 -8.64
C ALA A 125 4.34 -36.99 -8.46
N SER A 126 5.53 -37.43 -8.86
CA SER A 126 6.75 -36.61 -8.86
C SER A 126 6.64 -35.44 -9.83
N LEU A 127 6.11 -35.66 -11.02
CA LEU A 127 5.88 -34.59 -12.01
C LEU A 127 4.86 -33.57 -11.50
N PHE A 128 3.78 -34.04 -10.89
CA PHE A 128 2.77 -33.16 -10.28
C PHE A 128 3.35 -32.29 -9.15
N ALA A 129 4.15 -32.89 -8.28
CA ALA A 129 4.82 -32.16 -7.20
C ALA A 129 5.79 -31.10 -7.74
N SER A 130 6.52 -31.43 -8.81
CA SER A 130 7.42 -30.50 -9.50
C SER A 130 6.64 -29.30 -10.10
N ASP A 131 5.52 -29.57 -10.73
CA ASP A 131 4.66 -28.54 -11.31
C ASP A 131 4.06 -27.61 -10.24
N LEU A 132 3.63 -28.17 -9.13
CA LEU A 132 3.17 -27.40 -7.97
C LEU A 132 4.27 -26.51 -7.41
N PHE A 133 5.48 -27.00 -7.27
CA PHE A 133 6.63 -26.25 -6.80
C PHE A 133 6.91 -25.05 -7.70
N LYS A 134 6.94 -25.26 -9.02
CA LYS A 134 7.12 -24.20 -10.00
C LYS A 134 6.04 -23.13 -9.94
N MET A 135 4.79 -23.56 -9.73
CA MET A 135 3.66 -22.63 -9.58
C MET A 135 3.85 -21.72 -8.37
N TYR A 136 4.23 -22.28 -7.21
CA TYR A 136 4.49 -21.50 -6.00
C TYR A 136 5.72 -20.60 -6.12
N GLU A 137 6.74 -21.05 -6.80
CA GLU A 137 7.95 -20.26 -7.07
C GLU A 137 7.63 -18.99 -7.88
N LYS A 138 6.69 -19.07 -8.81
CA LYS A 138 6.26 -17.91 -9.63
C LYS A 138 5.39 -16.92 -8.85
N VAL A 139 4.72 -17.35 -7.81
CA VAL A 139 3.81 -16.51 -7.01
C VAL A 139 4.52 -15.82 -5.86
N SER A 140 5.62 -16.38 -5.34
CA SER A 140 6.37 -15.85 -4.20
C SER A 140 7.29 -14.67 -4.52
#